data_fe3453a5f862bf7a9a6b5378780db7e4
#
_entry.id   fe3453a5f862bf7a9a6b5378780db7e4
#
_cell.length_a   1.000
_cell.length_b   1.000
_cell.length_c   1.000
_cell.angle_alpha   90.00
_cell.angle_beta   90.00
_cell.angle_gamma   90.00
#
_symmetry.space_group_name_H-M   'P 1'
#
loop_
_entity.id
_entity.type
_entity.pdbx_description
1 polymer ?
#
loop_
_entity_poly.entity_id
_entity_poly.type
_entity_poly.pdbx_seq_one_letter_code
_entity_poly.pdbx_strand_id
1 'polypeptide(L)'
;VSESLYVLPTAAYPAPLEGLALHNALQAWVVGVTGLPGDLVRPAWPSDLPNVPTAGTCWASLRVNRRDGGFDPYVAHNASGQTVLQRFEALELLVSFYDLGFNGQADAAAALLRDGIFIEQNRYPLRAAGLDVTSAGEITPAPTLLKERWQYRADLTITLTREIDRAYAVPDVAVLDGTLTGADPAGDVLTVPLTTTPPA
;
A
#
# COMPACT_ATOMS: atom_id res chain seq x y z
N VAL A 1 8.88 -25.77 26.08
CA VAL A 1 8.83 -25.00 24.81
C VAL A 1 7.65 -24.06 24.96
N SER A 2 7.92 -22.74 25.08
CA SER A 2 6.86 -21.73 25.12
C SER A 2 6.30 -21.63 23.70
N GLU A 3 5.09 -22.12 23.50
CA GLU A 3 4.35 -21.86 22.26
C GLU A 3 4.11 -20.36 22.15
N SER A 4 4.44 -19.79 21.01
CA SER A 4 4.16 -18.39 20.72
C SER A 4 2.65 -18.18 20.71
N LEU A 5 2.16 -17.25 21.52
CA LEU A 5 0.74 -16.84 21.54
C LEU A 5 0.34 -16.07 20.26
N TYR A 6 1.31 -15.78 19.39
CA TYR A 6 1.10 -14.97 18.18
C TYR A 6 1.27 -15.83 16.94
N VAL A 7 0.33 -15.70 16.00
CA VAL A 7 0.40 -16.33 14.69
C VAL A 7 0.88 -15.30 13.69
N LEU A 8 2.01 -15.59 13.05
CA LEU A 8 2.55 -14.76 11.98
C LEU A 8 2.03 -15.23 10.62
N PRO A 9 1.89 -14.32 9.64
CA PRO A 9 1.48 -14.73 8.30
C PRO A 9 2.54 -15.67 7.71
N THR A 10 2.08 -16.76 7.10
CA THR A 10 2.93 -17.74 6.42
C THR A 10 3.31 -17.29 5.02
N ALA A 11 2.40 -16.58 4.36
CA ALA A 11 2.61 -15.98 3.06
C ALA A 11 1.69 -14.77 2.86
N ALA A 12 2.13 -13.81 2.04
CA ALA A 12 1.27 -12.80 1.46
C ALA A 12 1.25 -13.02 -0.06
N TYR A 13 0.07 -13.00 -0.68
CA TYR A 13 -0.03 -13.23 -2.10
C TYR A 13 -1.06 -12.29 -2.74
N PRO A 14 -0.64 -11.53 -3.76
CA PRO A 14 0.77 -11.25 -4.10
C PRO A 14 1.47 -10.54 -2.94
N ALA A 15 2.78 -10.72 -2.80
CA ALA A 15 3.54 -10.03 -1.76
C ALA A 15 3.43 -8.51 -1.99
N PRO A 16 2.91 -7.73 -1.04
CA PRO A 16 2.76 -6.29 -1.23
C PRO A 16 4.14 -5.63 -1.35
N LEU A 17 4.26 -4.69 -2.28
CA LEU A 17 5.46 -3.87 -2.35
C LEU A 17 5.58 -2.98 -1.12
N GLU A 18 6.71 -3.04 -0.44
CA GLU A 18 6.98 -2.25 0.77
C GLU A 18 8.34 -1.55 0.69
N GLY A 19 8.52 -0.51 1.50
CA GLY A 19 9.78 0.17 1.65
C GLY A 19 10.41 0.61 0.34
N LEU A 20 11.64 0.17 0.08
CA LEU A 20 12.39 0.55 -1.13
C LEU A 20 11.75 0.00 -2.41
N ALA A 21 11.18 -1.20 -2.39
CA ALA A 21 10.54 -1.79 -3.57
C ALA A 21 9.32 -0.97 -4.01
N LEU A 22 8.48 -0.53 -3.06
CA LEU A 22 7.36 0.36 -3.34
C LEU A 22 7.85 1.71 -3.89
N HIS A 23 8.89 2.29 -3.26
CA HIS A 23 9.45 3.54 -3.72
C HIS A 23 9.98 3.45 -5.15
N ASN A 24 10.73 2.39 -5.48
CA ASN A 24 11.29 2.18 -6.82
C ASN A 24 10.19 2.03 -7.89
N ALA A 25 9.10 1.33 -7.57
CA ALA A 25 7.96 1.21 -8.49
C ALA A 25 7.30 2.58 -8.74
N LEU A 26 7.09 3.37 -7.70
CA LEU A 26 6.51 4.72 -7.81
C LEU A 26 7.45 5.68 -8.55
N GLN A 27 8.75 5.61 -8.28
CA GLN A 27 9.77 6.39 -8.99
C GLN A 27 9.78 6.07 -10.49
N ALA A 28 9.85 4.80 -10.85
CA ALA A 28 9.84 4.37 -12.24
C ALA A 28 8.58 4.83 -12.97
N TRP A 29 7.43 4.79 -12.29
CA TRP A 29 6.17 5.26 -12.85
C TRP A 29 6.18 6.78 -13.07
N VAL A 30 6.58 7.59 -12.09
CA VAL A 30 6.65 9.05 -12.23
C VAL A 30 7.62 9.44 -13.33
N VAL A 31 8.80 8.80 -13.40
CA VAL A 31 9.78 8.96 -14.48
C VAL A 31 9.14 8.69 -15.84
N GLY A 32 8.44 7.57 -15.98
CA GLY A 32 7.80 7.18 -17.24
C GLY A 32 6.72 8.15 -17.71
N VAL A 33 5.95 8.72 -16.78
CA VAL A 33 4.85 9.65 -17.11
C VAL A 33 5.37 11.07 -17.37
N THR A 34 6.34 11.54 -16.59
CA THR A 34 6.83 12.93 -16.67
C THR A 34 7.99 13.13 -17.65
N GLY A 35 8.71 12.05 -17.97
CA GLY A 35 9.94 12.12 -18.76
C GLY A 35 11.15 12.71 -18.01
N LEU A 36 11.03 12.95 -16.70
CA LEU A 36 12.16 13.40 -15.89
C LEU A 36 13.23 12.31 -15.81
N PRO A 37 14.52 12.67 -15.80
CA PRO A 37 15.59 11.71 -15.50
C PRO A 37 15.41 11.01 -14.17
N GLY A 38 15.73 9.71 -14.11
CA GLY A 38 15.49 8.91 -12.91
C GLY A 38 16.24 9.37 -11.66
N ASP A 39 17.42 9.95 -11.84
CA ASP A 39 18.24 10.55 -10.77
C ASP A 39 17.66 11.87 -10.23
N LEU A 40 16.73 12.48 -10.96
CA LEU A 40 16.00 13.69 -10.55
C LEU A 40 14.65 13.39 -9.90
N VAL A 41 14.22 12.13 -9.84
CA VAL A 41 13.02 11.70 -9.10
C VAL A 41 13.49 10.90 -7.89
N ARG A 42 13.34 11.46 -6.69
CA ARG A 42 14.02 10.99 -5.48
C ARG A 42 13.06 10.74 -4.33
N PRO A 43 13.43 9.91 -3.34
CA PRO A 43 12.67 9.85 -2.09
C PRO A 43 12.75 11.18 -1.36
N ALA A 44 11.66 11.57 -0.69
CA ALA A 44 11.61 12.82 0.09
C ALA A 44 12.57 12.78 1.29
N TRP A 45 12.86 11.58 1.83
CA TRP A 45 13.81 11.35 2.91
C TRP A 45 14.83 10.28 2.51
N PRO A 46 15.84 10.65 1.72
CA PRO A 46 16.90 9.72 1.36
C PRO A 46 17.77 9.40 2.59
N SER A 47 18.34 8.20 2.62
CA SER A 47 19.29 7.78 3.66
C SER A 47 20.55 8.64 3.68
N ASP A 48 20.94 9.13 2.51
CA ASP A 48 22.08 10.04 2.33
C ASP A 48 21.56 11.43 1.95
N LEU A 49 22.29 12.48 2.31
CA LEU A 49 21.97 13.85 1.89
C LEU A 49 22.45 14.06 0.44
N PRO A 50 21.59 13.84 -0.57
CA PRO A 50 21.99 14.09 -1.94
C PRO A 50 22.16 15.59 -2.16
N ASN A 51 23.09 15.96 -3.03
CA ASN A 51 23.20 17.34 -3.46
C ASN A 51 21.87 17.78 -4.10
N VAL A 52 21.39 18.96 -3.72
CA VAL A 52 20.25 19.58 -4.39
C VAL A 52 20.64 19.79 -5.85
N PRO A 53 19.80 19.39 -6.84
CA PRO A 53 20.09 19.63 -8.25
C PRO A 53 20.41 21.09 -8.54
N THR A 54 21.23 21.30 -9.53
CA THR A 54 21.69 22.66 -9.95
C THR A 54 20.51 23.51 -10.40
N ALA A 55 20.66 24.82 -10.27
CA ALA A 55 19.67 25.80 -10.74
C ALA A 55 19.31 25.56 -12.21
N GLY A 56 18.01 25.70 -12.51
CA GLY A 56 17.47 25.49 -13.86
C GLY A 56 17.06 24.07 -14.19
N THR A 57 17.20 23.13 -13.24
CA THR A 57 16.79 21.73 -13.42
C THR A 57 15.55 21.44 -12.58
N CYS A 58 14.46 21.03 -13.23
CA CYS A 58 13.29 20.50 -12.52
C CYS A 58 13.61 19.12 -11.96
N TRP A 59 13.24 18.89 -10.70
CA TRP A 59 13.37 17.61 -10.04
C TRP A 59 12.16 17.32 -9.16
N ALA A 60 11.95 16.09 -8.77
CA ALA A 60 10.82 15.68 -7.96
C ALA A 60 11.23 14.88 -6.73
N SER A 61 10.48 15.03 -5.65
CA SER A 61 10.54 14.16 -4.50
C SER A 61 9.23 13.40 -4.31
N LEU A 62 9.35 12.14 -3.89
CA LEU A 62 8.24 11.23 -3.67
C LEU A 62 8.12 10.86 -2.19
N ARG A 63 6.89 10.88 -1.68
CA ARG A 63 6.59 10.48 -0.31
C ARG A 63 5.21 9.83 -0.22
N VAL A 64 5.14 8.66 0.38
CA VAL A 64 3.87 8.11 0.84
C VAL A 64 3.54 8.72 2.20
N ASN A 65 2.57 9.64 2.22
CA ASN A 65 2.18 10.39 3.42
C ASN A 65 1.29 9.58 4.35
N ARG A 66 0.37 8.84 3.76
CA ARG A 66 -0.68 8.14 4.50
C ARG A 66 -0.90 6.77 3.88
N ARG A 67 -1.17 5.81 4.77
CA ARG A 67 -1.70 4.49 4.43
C ARG A 67 -2.98 4.32 5.22
N ASP A 68 -4.06 4.08 4.53
CA ASP A 68 -5.36 3.86 5.14
C ASP A 68 -5.84 2.46 4.77
N GLY A 69 -6.00 1.61 5.78
CA GLY A 69 -6.47 0.25 5.60
C GLY A 69 -7.98 0.15 5.33
N GLY A 70 -8.68 1.28 5.21
CA GLY A 70 -10.11 1.29 4.94
C GLY A 70 -10.93 0.57 6.00
N PHE A 71 -11.85 -0.27 5.53
CA PHE A 71 -12.71 -1.10 6.39
C PHE A 71 -11.93 -2.28 7.00
N ASP A 72 -12.58 -2.95 7.96
CA ASP A 72 -12.05 -4.18 8.52
C ASP A 72 -11.71 -5.19 7.41
N PRO A 73 -10.60 -5.93 7.57
CA PRO A 73 -10.21 -6.90 6.58
C PRO A 73 -11.26 -8.01 6.45
N TYR A 74 -11.47 -8.45 5.23
CA TYR A 74 -12.23 -9.66 4.99
C TYR A 74 -11.42 -10.88 5.44
N VAL A 75 -12.05 -11.76 6.18
CA VAL A 75 -11.43 -13.00 6.68
C VAL A 75 -12.12 -14.19 6.05
N ALA A 76 -11.38 -15.05 5.40
CA ALA A 76 -11.86 -16.29 4.78
C ALA A 76 -10.93 -17.45 5.14
N HIS A 77 -11.43 -18.68 4.95
CA HIS A 77 -10.62 -19.88 5.03
C HIS A 77 -10.42 -20.45 3.64
N ASN A 78 -9.19 -20.77 3.30
CA ASN A 78 -8.89 -21.40 2.02
C ASN A 78 -9.02 -22.93 2.09
N ALA A 79 -8.99 -23.58 0.94
CA ALA A 79 -9.09 -25.05 0.86
C ALA A 79 -7.92 -25.80 1.55
N SER A 80 -6.85 -25.10 1.90
CA SER A 80 -5.69 -25.65 2.63
C SER A 80 -5.81 -25.51 4.16
N GLY A 81 -6.96 -25.04 4.67
CA GLY A 81 -7.20 -24.84 6.10
C GLY A 81 -6.41 -23.64 6.68
N GLN A 82 -6.06 -22.67 5.86
CA GLN A 82 -5.43 -21.44 6.32
C GLN A 82 -6.47 -20.32 6.36
N THR A 83 -6.34 -19.45 7.35
CA THR A 83 -7.09 -18.19 7.40
C THR A 83 -6.44 -17.17 6.48
N VAL A 84 -7.17 -16.72 5.47
CA VAL A 84 -6.75 -15.65 4.55
C VAL A 84 -7.40 -14.35 5.00
N LEU A 85 -6.58 -13.35 5.20
CA LEU A 85 -6.99 -11.99 5.51
C LEU A 85 -6.75 -11.12 4.28
N GLN A 86 -7.84 -10.59 3.72
CA GLN A 86 -7.82 -9.69 2.56
C GLN A 86 -8.12 -8.27 2.99
N ARG A 87 -7.28 -7.33 2.58
CA ARG A 87 -7.43 -5.91 2.90
C ARG A 87 -7.21 -5.06 1.66
N PHE A 88 -8.09 -4.08 1.48
CA PHE A 88 -7.85 -2.98 0.55
C PHE A 88 -7.20 -1.82 1.32
N GLU A 89 -6.10 -1.32 0.80
CA GLU A 89 -5.35 -0.21 1.39
C GLU A 89 -5.27 0.96 0.40
N ALA A 90 -5.57 2.15 0.88
CA ALA A 90 -5.34 3.40 0.16
C ALA A 90 -3.99 4.00 0.56
N LEU A 91 -3.20 4.41 -0.41
CA LEU A 91 -1.93 5.09 -0.23
C LEU A 91 -2.05 6.52 -0.74
N GLU A 92 -1.68 7.48 0.08
CA GLU A 92 -1.55 8.87 -0.34
C GLU A 92 -0.10 9.15 -0.73
N LEU A 93 0.14 9.29 -2.04
CA LEU A 93 1.44 9.66 -2.60
C LEU A 93 1.49 11.18 -2.80
N LEU A 94 2.41 11.85 -2.11
CA LEU A 94 2.76 13.22 -2.40
C LEU A 94 3.96 13.23 -3.36
N VAL A 95 3.79 13.90 -4.49
CA VAL A 95 4.84 14.22 -5.45
C VAL A 95 5.08 15.72 -5.41
N SER A 96 6.27 16.13 -4.97
CA SER A 96 6.66 17.53 -4.94
C SER A 96 7.67 17.80 -6.06
N PHE A 97 7.31 18.67 -6.99
CA PHE A 97 8.18 19.11 -8.07
C PHE A 97 8.83 20.44 -7.71
N TYR A 98 10.11 20.55 -7.95
CA TYR A 98 10.92 21.70 -7.58
C TYR A 98 11.54 22.36 -8.81
N ASP A 99 11.54 23.68 -8.78
CA ASP A 99 12.14 24.52 -9.81
C ASP A 99 12.92 25.66 -9.18
N LEU A 100 14.19 25.79 -9.51
CA LEU A 100 15.10 26.82 -8.98
C LEU A 100 15.10 28.10 -9.81
N GLY A 101 14.03 28.47 -10.45
CA GLY A 101 14.05 29.65 -11.29
C GLY A 101 12.71 30.30 -11.59
N PHE A 102 11.63 29.81 -11.02
CA PHE A 102 10.26 30.25 -11.35
C PHE A 102 9.99 30.24 -12.86
N ASN A 103 10.55 29.25 -13.57
CA ASN A 103 10.41 29.16 -15.04
C ASN A 103 9.23 28.26 -15.45
N GLY A 104 8.40 27.80 -14.49
CA GLY A 104 7.19 27.04 -14.72
C GLY A 104 7.41 25.55 -14.99
N GLN A 105 8.65 25.05 -14.88
CA GLN A 105 8.94 23.63 -15.13
C GLN A 105 8.32 22.71 -14.09
N ALA A 106 8.23 23.15 -12.83
CA ALA A 106 7.61 22.35 -11.76
C ALA A 106 6.10 22.20 -12.00
N ASP A 107 5.40 23.27 -12.37
CA ASP A 107 3.97 23.21 -12.70
C ASP A 107 3.72 22.37 -13.95
N ALA A 108 4.56 22.51 -14.97
CA ALA A 108 4.45 21.72 -16.19
C ALA A 108 4.63 20.23 -15.92
N ALA A 109 5.63 19.84 -15.11
CA ALA A 109 5.87 18.45 -14.74
C ALA A 109 4.73 17.89 -13.87
N ALA A 110 4.21 18.68 -12.93
CA ALA A 110 3.05 18.31 -12.11
C ALA A 110 1.79 18.11 -12.97
N ALA A 111 1.56 18.99 -13.95
CA ALA A 111 0.44 18.88 -14.88
C ALA A 111 0.57 17.65 -15.78
N LEU A 112 1.76 17.38 -16.32
CA LEU A 112 2.02 16.17 -17.11
C LEU A 112 1.72 14.90 -16.30
N LEU A 113 2.14 14.86 -15.04
CA LEU A 113 1.84 13.71 -14.18
C LEU A 113 0.33 13.62 -13.94
N ARG A 114 -0.34 14.71 -13.51
CA ARG A 114 -1.77 14.73 -13.22
C ARG A 114 -2.61 14.29 -14.41
N ASP A 115 -2.30 14.78 -15.61
CA ASP A 115 -3.06 14.46 -16.81
C ASP A 115 -2.69 13.06 -17.33
N GLY A 116 -1.41 12.70 -17.26
CA GLY A 116 -0.88 11.42 -17.71
C GLY A 116 -1.39 10.20 -16.95
N ILE A 117 -1.80 10.35 -15.69
CA ILE A 117 -2.37 9.24 -14.91
C ILE A 117 -3.72 8.74 -15.43
N PHE A 118 -4.44 9.52 -16.23
CA PHE A 118 -5.70 9.11 -16.85
C PHE A 118 -5.49 8.35 -18.17
N ILE A 119 -4.26 8.26 -18.65
CA ILE A 119 -3.89 7.46 -19.82
C ILE A 119 -3.67 6.01 -19.38
N GLU A 120 -4.42 5.08 -19.96
CA GLU A 120 -4.42 3.67 -19.56
C GLU A 120 -3.03 3.02 -19.64
N GLN A 121 -2.25 3.32 -20.68
CA GLN A 121 -0.91 2.81 -20.87
C GLN A 121 0.05 3.23 -19.73
N ASN A 122 -0.17 4.41 -19.16
CA ASN A 122 0.64 4.92 -18.04
C ASN A 122 0.26 4.27 -16.71
N ARG A 123 -0.95 3.72 -16.59
CA ARG A 123 -1.41 3.00 -15.39
C ARG A 123 -0.94 1.54 -15.37
N TYR A 124 -0.70 0.98 -16.54
CA TYR A 124 -0.34 -0.44 -16.67
C TYR A 124 0.87 -0.87 -15.81
N PRO A 125 2.00 -0.13 -15.75
CA PRO A 125 3.12 -0.50 -14.88
C PRO A 125 2.76 -0.53 -13.39
N LEU A 126 1.89 0.37 -12.92
CA LEU A 126 1.41 0.38 -11.54
C LEU A 126 0.53 -0.83 -11.26
N ARG A 127 -0.40 -1.15 -12.17
CA ARG A 127 -1.28 -2.32 -12.02
C ARG A 127 -0.49 -3.62 -12.02
N ALA A 128 0.55 -3.73 -12.84
CA ALA A 128 1.47 -4.86 -12.83
C ALA A 128 2.22 -4.99 -11.49
N ALA A 129 2.38 -3.88 -10.76
CA ALA A 129 2.96 -3.82 -9.43
C ALA A 129 1.93 -3.97 -8.29
N GLY A 130 0.66 -4.28 -8.61
CA GLY A 130 -0.43 -4.44 -7.64
C GLY A 130 -0.99 -3.13 -7.10
N LEU A 131 -0.76 -2.02 -7.79
CA LEU A 131 -1.23 -0.68 -7.44
C LEU A 131 -2.17 -0.13 -8.52
N ASP A 132 -3.17 0.64 -8.15
CA ASP A 132 -3.95 1.41 -9.12
C ASP A 132 -4.19 2.84 -8.64
N VAL A 133 -4.38 3.76 -9.59
CA VAL A 133 -4.68 5.16 -9.29
C VAL A 133 -6.19 5.33 -9.12
N THR A 134 -6.60 5.89 -7.99
CA THR A 134 -8.00 6.23 -7.73
C THR A 134 -8.30 7.69 -8.07
N SER A 135 -7.43 8.61 -7.65
CA SER A 135 -7.62 10.04 -7.89
C SER A 135 -6.31 10.80 -7.88
N ALA A 136 -6.30 11.98 -8.48
CA ALA A 136 -5.29 13.00 -8.30
C ALA A 136 -5.93 14.28 -7.76
N GLY A 137 -5.25 14.91 -6.82
CA GLY A 137 -5.65 16.20 -6.28
C GLY A 137 -5.30 17.37 -7.19
N GLU A 138 -5.46 18.55 -6.65
CA GLU A 138 -5.05 19.80 -7.29
C GLU A 138 -3.53 20.00 -7.16
N ILE A 139 -2.95 20.72 -8.12
CA ILE A 139 -1.56 21.17 -8.05
C ILE A 139 -1.53 22.38 -7.12
N THR A 140 -0.81 22.24 -6.01
CA THR A 140 -0.73 23.30 -4.99
C THR A 140 0.65 23.93 -5.00
N PRO A 141 0.77 25.23 -5.28
CA PRO A 141 2.01 25.96 -5.13
C PRO A 141 2.45 25.98 -3.66
N ALA A 142 3.67 25.57 -3.40
CA ALA A 142 4.23 25.51 -2.04
C ALA A 142 5.69 26.02 -2.02
N PRO A 143 5.93 27.31 -2.30
CA PRO A 143 7.28 27.85 -2.38
C PRO A 143 8.01 27.69 -1.03
N THR A 144 9.29 27.36 -1.09
CA THR A 144 10.13 27.13 0.08
C THR A 144 11.34 28.06 0.03
N LEU A 145 11.71 28.65 1.17
CA LEU A 145 12.92 29.47 1.28
C LEU A 145 14.11 28.54 1.64
N LEU A 146 15.08 28.43 0.73
CA LEU A 146 16.27 27.64 0.92
C LEU A 146 17.50 28.52 0.80
N LYS A 147 18.30 28.65 1.87
CA LYS A 147 19.54 29.46 1.89
C LYS A 147 19.35 30.85 1.26
N GLU A 148 18.36 31.59 1.77
CA GLU A 148 18.02 32.95 1.35
C GLU A 148 17.52 33.09 -0.12
N ARG A 149 17.22 31.98 -0.78
CA ARG A 149 16.63 31.95 -2.12
C ARG A 149 15.30 31.23 -2.08
N TRP A 150 14.32 31.80 -2.77
CA TRP A 150 13.05 31.14 -2.99
C TRP A 150 13.24 29.99 -4.00
N GLN A 151 12.80 28.82 -3.59
CA GLN A 151 12.65 27.67 -4.45
C GLN A 151 11.16 27.46 -4.70
N TYR A 152 10.75 27.50 -5.94
CA TYR A 152 9.39 27.17 -6.30
C TYR A 152 9.16 25.67 -6.16
N ARG A 153 8.00 25.30 -5.62
CA ARG A 153 7.57 23.94 -5.47
C ARG A 153 6.11 23.82 -5.84
N ALA A 154 5.77 22.82 -6.64
CA ALA A 154 4.40 22.41 -6.95
C ALA A 154 4.15 21.03 -6.35
N ASP A 155 3.18 20.92 -5.49
CA ASP A 155 2.79 19.69 -4.82
C ASP A 155 1.57 19.07 -5.50
N LEU A 156 1.63 17.77 -5.78
CA LEU A 156 0.53 16.97 -6.31
C LEU A 156 0.33 15.76 -5.41
N THR A 157 -0.87 15.62 -4.85
CA THR A 157 -1.27 14.44 -4.07
C THR A 157 -2.04 13.48 -4.97
N ILE A 158 -1.63 12.22 -4.98
CA ILE A 158 -2.26 11.14 -5.75
C ILE A 158 -2.70 10.05 -4.79
N THR A 159 -3.95 9.61 -4.91
CA THR A 159 -4.45 8.46 -4.15
C THR A 159 -4.30 7.20 -4.99
N LEU A 160 -3.60 6.23 -4.44
CA LEU A 160 -3.41 4.89 -4.99
C LEU A 160 -4.15 3.89 -4.13
N THR A 161 -4.56 2.78 -4.72
CA THR A 161 -5.14 1.64 -4.00
C THR A 161 -4.35 0.38 -4.29
N ARG A 162 -4.33 -0.53 -3.32
CA ARG A 162 -3.79 -1.88 -3.47
C ARG A 162 -4.59 -2.87 -2.65
N GLU A 163 -4.55 -4.12 -3.06
CA GLU A 163 -5.06 -5.26 -2.33
C GLU A 163 -3.90 -5.98 -1.63
N ILE A 164 -4.12 -6.39 -0.40
CA ILE A 164 -3.15 -7.12 0.40
C ILE A 164 -3.81 -8.37 0.94
N ASP A 165 -3.31 -9.53 0.51
CA ASP A 165 -3.72 -10.83 1.03
C ASP A 165 -2.63 -11.41 1.90
N ARG A 166 -3.01 -11.88 3.10
CA ARG A 166 -2.10 -12.56 4.01
C ARG A 166 -2.72 -13.87 4.47
N ALA A 167 -1.97 -14.96 4.33
CA ALA A 167 -2.38 -16.25 4.82
C ALA A 167 -1.76 -16.52 6.20
N TYR A 168 -2.57 -16.99 7.11
CA TYR A 168 -2.17 -17.36 8.47
C TYR A 168 -2.47 -18.83 8.69
N ALA A 169 -1.52 -19.57 9.26
CA ALA A 169 -1.72 -20.96 9.69
C ALA A 169 -2.47 -20.97 11.04
N VAL A 170 -3.73 -20.56 11.03
CA VAL A 170 -4.60 -20.66 12.19
C VAL A 170 -5.28 -22.02 12.13
N PRO A 171 -5.09 -22.91 13.12
CA PRO A 171 -5.78 -24.18 13.14
C PRO A 171 -7.30 -23.95 13.24
N ASP A 172 -8.03 -24.41 12.24
CA ASP A 172 -9.48 -24.50 12.34
C ASP A 172 -9.88 -25.72 13.17
N VAL A 173 -10.96 -25.58 13.90
CA VAL A 173 -11.59 -26.74 14.53
C VAL A 173 -12.26 -27.56 13.42
N ALA A 174 -11.46 -28.44 12.80
CA ALA A 174 -11.95 -29.26 11.68
C ALA A 174 -13.02 -30.26 12.09
N VAL A 175 -12.93 -30.76 13.34
CA VAL A 175 -13.89 -31.72 13.91
C VAL A 175 -14.04 -31.41 15.39
N LEU A 176 -15.25 -31.21 15.85
CA LEU A 176 -15.60 -31.26 17.26
C LEU A 176 -16.18 -32.64 17.52
N ASP A 177 -15.34 -33.53 18.09
CA ASP A 177 -15.76 -34.84 18.52
C ASP A 177 -15.84 -34.85 20.04
N GLY A 178 -17.01 -35.15 20.58
CA GLY A 178 -17.23 -35.10 21.98
C GLY A 178 -18.58 -35.68 22.36
N THR A 179 -18.75 -35.95 23.65
CA THR A 179 -20.02 -36.38 24.21
C THR A 179 -20.52 -35.34 25.23
N LEU A 180 -21.72 -34.90 25.08
CA LEU A 180 -22.44 -34.14 26.11
C LEU A 180 -23.10 -35.14 27.05
N THR A 181 -22.67 -35.10 28.30
CA THR A 181 -23.28 -35.93 29.35
C THR A 181 -24.06 -35.03 30.30
N GLY A 182 -25.35 -35.23 30.38
CA GLY A 182 -26.24 -34.55 31.31
C GLY A 182 -27.06 -35.58 32.11
N ALA A 183 -27.54 -35.21 33.27
CA ALA A 183 -28.53 -35.98 34.00
C ALA A 183 -29.91 -35.35 33.86
N ASP A 184 -30.92 -36.16 33.64
CA ASP A 184 -32.29 -35.68 33.67
C ASP A 184 -32.76 -35.46 35.15
N PRO A 185 -33.93 -34.84 35.37
CA PRO A 185 -34.45 -34.64 36.71
C PRO A 185 -34.71 -35.91 37.49
N ALA A 186 -34.76 -37.06 36.83
CA ALA A 186 -34.91 -38.39 37.47
C ALA A 186 -33.56 -39.03 37.82
N GLY A 187 -32.44 -38.40 37.37
CA GLY A 187 -31.07 -38.86 37.64
C GLY A 187 -30.50 -39.81 36.59
N ASP A 188 -31.23 -40.02 35.49
CA ASP A 188 -30.75 -40.83 34.38
C ASP A 188 -29.68 -40.04 33.53
N VAL A 189 -28.58 -40.72 33.22
CA VAL A 189 -27.49 -40.10 32.44
C VAL A 189 -27.86 -40.13 30.97
N LEU A 190 -28.06 -38.92 30.41
CA LEU A 190 -28.24 -38.71 28.99
C LEU A 190 -26.88 -38.42 28.34
N THR A 191 -26.50 -39.22 27.35
CA THR A 191 -25.25 -39.00 26.57
C THR A 191 -25.61 -38.74 25.11
N VAL A 192 -25.27 -37.55 24.61
CA VAL A 192 -25.49 -37.16 23.21
C VAL A 192 -24.12 -37.02 22.54
N PRO A 193 -23.85 -37.80 21.49
CA PRO A 193 -22.62 -37.59 20.73
C PRO A 193 -22.72 -36.26 19.94
N LEU A 194 -21.70 -35.44 20.02
CA LEU A 194 -21.53 -34.24 19.23
C LEU A 194 -20.58 -34.56 18.08
N THR A 195 -21.12 -34.65 16.87
CA THR A 195 -20.28 -34.78 15.67
C THR A 195 -20.66 -33.61 14.76
N THR A 196 -19.73 -32.68 14.55
CA THR A 196 -19.89 -31.66 13.54
C THR A 196 -19.01 -32.03 12.35
N THR A 197 -19.64 -32.31 11.21
CA THR A 197 -18.93 -32.41 9.95
C THR A 197 -18.84 -31.02 9.34
N PRO A 198 -17.65 -30.53 8.95
CA PRO A 198 -17.55 -29.24 8.27
C PRO A 198 -18.37 -29.26 6.98
N PRO A 199 -18.97 -28.15 6.56
CA PRO A 199 -19.64 -28.06 5.28
C PRO A 199 -18.63 -28.31 4.14
N ALA A 200 -19.06 -29.08 3.15
CA ALA A 200 -18.28 -29.41 1.97
C ALA A 200 -17.96 -28.20 1.10
#